data_24045ad05223f9dbb51ed9b67c28773f
#
_entry.id   24045ad05223f9dbb51ed9b67c28773f
#
_cell.length_a   1.000
_cell.length_b   1.000
_cell.length_c   1.000
_cell.angle_alpha   90.00
_cell.angle_beta   90.00
_cell.angle_gamma   90.00
#
_symmetry.space_group_name_H-M   'P 1'
#
loop_
_entity.id
_entity.type
_entity.pdbx_description
1 polymer ?
#
loop_
_entity_poly.entity_id
_entity_poly.type
_entity_poly.pdbx_seq_one_letter_code
_entity_poly.pdbx_strand_id
1 'polypeptide(L)'
;MPIGRYKVAILADIATVKSLRALIVLAALCAFGPCDFAARPVEISPVPSAQEATPEEAPAPSACRLRLTAELAVAPSLPALAGPGECAVDDVVRLEAVRLADKRQVAVTPPAILRCSFAEAIVHWVREDVVPAVRSLGGALKSVDNYAAYDCRGRNRIVGARLSEHGKANALDIRSFKLANGTVVELTDPTVPKDFRERLRKDTCARFSTVLGPGSDGYHENHVHVDLAERAGGHRMCQWDVREPGDEVAQVPLPRPRPASATP
;
A
#
# COMPACT_ATOMS: atom_id res chain seq x y z
N MET A 1 -13.31 -22.94 43.56
CA MET A 1 -13.17 -21.47 43.79
C MET A 1 -13.52 -20.77 42.49
N PRO A 2 -14.32 -19.71 42.52
CA PRO A 2 -15.33 -19.44 41.51
C PRO A 2 -14.86 -18.59 40.31
N ILE A 3 -15.52 -18.82 39.21
CA ILE A 3 -15.48 -18.19 37.91
C ILE A 3 -16.09 -16.77 38.00
N GLY A 4 -15.31 -15.75 37.72
CA GLY A 4 -15.79 -14.36 37.57
C GLY A 4 -16.30 -14.07 36.19
N ARG A 5 -17.62 -13.91 36.04
CA ARG A 5 -18.27 -13.39 34.82
C ARG A 5 -18.27 -11.86 34.88
N TYR A 6 -17.62 -11.23 33.90
CA TYR A 6 -17.79 -9.79 33.64
C TYR A 6 -18.88 -9.58 32.64
N LYS A 7 -19.97 -8.95 33.07
CA LYS A 7 -21.03 -8.42 32.19
C LYS A 7 -20.57 -7.05 31.69
N VAL A 8 -20.51 -6.88 30.37
CA VAL A 8 -20.36 -5.58 29.72
C VAL A 8 -21.75 -4.99 29.53
N ALA A 9 -22.04 -3.88 30.18
CA ALA A 9 -23.27 -3.11 29.99
C ALA A 9 -23.06 -2.13 28.83
N ILE A 10 -23.91 -2.26 27.81
CA ILE A 10 -23.99 -1.28 26.72
C ILE A 10 -25.00 -0.21 27.17
N LEU A 11 -24.54 0.98 27.42
CA LEU A 11 -25.36 2.18 27.59
C LEU A 11 -25.39 2.93 26.26
N ALA A 12 -26.58 2.94 25.64
CA ALA A 12 -26.86 3.79 24.51
C ALA A 12 -27.36 5.15 25.06
N ASP A 13 -26.63 6.21 24.80
CA ASP A 13 -27.07 7.57 25.07
C ASP A 13 -27.53 8.22 23.76
N ILE A 14 -28.84 8.43 23.68
CA ILE A 14 -29.50 9.19 22.61
C ILE A 14 -29.55 10.65 23.07
N ALA A 15 -28.64 11.47 22.57
CA ALA A 15 -28.67 12.92 22.79
C ALA A 15 -29.61 13.59 21.80
N THR A 16 -30.77 14.02 22.32
CA THR A 16 -31.79 14.81 21.63
C THR A 16 -31.31 16.25 21.47
N VAL A 17 -31.05 16.69 20.25
CA VAL A 17 -30.74 18.11 19.96
C VAL A 17 -32.03 18.92 19.99
N LYS A 18 -32.25 19.69 21.04
CA LYS A 18 -33.33 20.68 21.12
C LYS A 18 -32.89 21.97 20.40
N SER A 19 -33.64 22.30 19.37
CA SER A 19 -33.60 23.56 18.60
C SER A 19 -33.96 24.75 19.51
N LEU A 20 -33.02 25.63 19.78
CA LEU A 20 -33.23 26.90 20.51
C LEU A 20 -33.53 27.99 19.50
N ARG A 21 -34.81 28.36 19.37
CA ARG A 21 -35.25 29.55 18.63
C ARG A 21 -35.00 30.80 19.49
N ALA A 22 -34.01 31.59 19.12
CA ALA A 22 -33.83 32.94 19.68
C ALA A 22 -34.74 33.92 18.95
N LEU A 23 -35.79 34.39 19.64
CA LEU A 23 -36.61 35.53 19.23
C LEU A 23 -35.86 36.80 19.65
N ILE A 24 -35.34 37.56 18.70
CA ILE A 24 -34.87 38.92 18.97
C ILE A 24 -36.02 39.85 18.65
N VAL A 25 -36.63 40.42 19.69
CA VAL A 25 -37.57 41.52 19.58
C VAL A 25 -36.77 42.81 19.49
N LEU A 26 -36.72 43.43 18.35
CA LEU A 26 -36.16 44.77 18.19
C LEU A 26 -37.34 45.78 18.06
N ALA A 27 -37.68 46.41 19.17
CA ALA A 27 -38.59 47.56 19.15
C ALA A 27 -37.78 48.84 18.86
N ALA A 28 -37.88 49.36 17.66
CA ALA A 28 -37.38 50.67 17.31
C ALA A 28 -38.56 51.58 16.95
N LEU A 29 -38.67 52.66 17.72
CA LEU A 29 -39.63 53.73 17.51
C LEU A 29 -39.42 54.36 16.13
N CYS A 30 -40.44 54.31 15.29
CA CYS A 30 -40.55 55.21 14.15
C CYS A 30 -41.55 56.29 14.49
N ALA A 31 -41.07 57.49 14.76
CA ALA A 31 -41.88 58.74 14.75
C ALA A 31 -41.70 59.39 13.39
N PHE A 32 -42.89 59.78 12.79
CA PHE A 32 -43.08 60.72 11.69
C PHE A 32 -42.67 60.31 10.27
N GLY A 33 -43.69 60.00 9.46
CA GLY A 33 -43.74 60.16 8.02
C GLY A 33 -44.54 59.08 7.30
N PRO A 34 -45.46 59.39 6.37
CA PRO A 34 -46.16 58.40 5.58
C PRO A 34 -45.17 57.78 4.59
N CYS A 35 -44.78 56.47 4.85
CA CYS A 35 -44.00 55.71 3.89
C CYS A 35 -44.97 55.07 2.91
N ASP A 36 -45.04 55.59 1.71
CA ASP A 36 -45.68 54.97 0.55
C ASP A 36 -44.87 53.74 0.13
N PHE A 37 -45.24 52.54 0.64
CA PHE A 37 -44.65 51.31 0.22
C PHE A 37 -45.34 50.80 -1.04
N ALA A 38 -44.91 51.29 -2.20
CA ALA A 38 -45.22 50.64 -3.45
C ALA A 38 -44.51 49.29 -3.50
N ALA A 39 -45.24 48.21 -3.20
CA ALA A 39 -44.72 46.84 -3.34
C ALA A 39 -44.43 46.59 -4.82
N ARG A 40 -43.14 46.59 -5.18
CA ARG A 40 -42.70 46.07 -6.48
C ARG A 40 -42.80 44.54 -6.43
N PRO A 41 -43.45 43.91 -7.42
CA PRO A 41 -43.42 42.46 -7.52
C PRO A 41 -41.96 42.00 -7.72
N VAL A 42 -41.49 41.13 -6.82
CA VAL A 42 -40.22 40.46 -6.99
C VAL A 42 -40.44 39.36 -8.03
N GLU A 43 -39.92 39.58 -9.23
CA GLU A 43 -39.88 38.59 -10.29
C GLU A 43 -38.92 37.46 -9.84
N ILE A 44 -39.47 36.33 -9.39
CA ILE A 44 -38.70 35.17 -9.05
C ILE A 44 -38.28 34.50 -10.38
N SER A 45 -37.05 34.81 -10.81
CA SER A 45 -36.45 34.07 -11.93
C SER A 45 -36.44 32.58 -11.61
N PRO A 46 -36.86 31.71 -12.53
CA PRO A 46 -36.80 30.25 -12.29
C PRO A 46 -35.36 29.85 -12.05
N VAL A 47 -35.12 29.19 -10.91
CA VAL A 47 -33.84 28.53 -10.59
C VAL A 47 -33.57 27.54 -11.73
N PRO A 48 -32.41 27.60 -12.41
CA PRO A 48 -32.08 26.61 -13.43
C PRO A 48 -32.15 25.22 -12.79
N SER A 49 -32.97 24.34 -13.38
CA SER A 49 -33.07 22.96 -12.97
C SER A 49 -31.65 22.35 -12.94
N ALA A 50 -31.27 21.81 -11.80
CA ALA A 50 -30.04 21.02 -11.69
C ALA A 50 -30.07 19.99 -12.83
N GLN A 51 -29.21 20.14 -13.82
CA GLN A 51 -28.96 19.11 -14.81
C GLN A 51 -28.48 17.89 -14.03
N GLU A 52 -29.27 16.84 -14.06
CA GLU A 52 -28.87 15.53 -13.58
C GLU A 52 -27.55 15.16 -14.29
N ALA A 53 -26.44 15.16 -13.54
CA ALA A 53 -25.15 14.72 -14.07
C ALA A 53 -25.34 13.27 -14.53
N THR A 54 -25.24 13.05 -15.83
CA THR A 54 -25.15 11.69 -16.37
C THR A 54 -24.04 10.96 -15.64
N PRO A 55 -24.25 9.74 -15.14
CA PRO A 55 -23.18 8.97 -14.51
C PRO A 55 -22.02 8.90 -15.50
N GLU A 56 -20.88 9.44 -15.14
CA GLU A 56 -19.64 9.31 -15.91
C GLU A 56 -19.35 7.80 -15.98
N GLU A 57 -19.38 7.26 -17.20
CA GLU A 57 -19.11 5.85 -17.44
C GLU A 57 -17.70 5.52 -16.91
N ALA A 58 -17.62 4.59 -15.95
CA ALA A 58 -16.35 4.21 -15.35
C ALA A 58 -15.37 3.78 -16.45
N PRO A 59 -14.11 4.27 -16.40
CA PRO A 59 -13.13 3.96 -17.45
C PRO A 59 -12.95 2.45 -17.58
N ALA A 60 -12.78 1.98 -18.81
CA ALA A 60 -12.55 0.57 -19.11
C ALA A 60 -11.33 0.03 -18.33
N PRO A 61 -11.38 -1.21 -17.82
CA PRO A 61 -10.27 -1.76 -17.06
C PRO A 61 -9.01 -1.86 -17.92
N SER A 62 -7.86 -1.57 -17.32
CA SER A 62 -6.56 -1.69 -18.00
C SER A 62 -6.26 -3.13 -18.42
N ALA A 63 -5.33 -3.32 -19.36
CA ALA A 63 -4.88 -4.64 -19.78
C ALA A 63 -4.37 -5.49 -18.59
N CYS A 64 -3.73 -4.86 -17.61
CA CYS A 64 -3.32 -5.54 -16.38
C CYS A 64 -4.54 -5.98 -15.56
N ARG A 65 -5.56 -5.14 -15.41
CA ARG A 65 -6.77 -5.50 -14.64
C ARG A 65 -7.54 -6.67 -15.26
N LEU A 66 -7.47 -6.80 -16.57
CA LEU A 66 -8.05 -7.94 -17.29
C LEU A 66 -7.29 -9.26 -16.99
N ARG A 67 -5.98 -9.20 -16.76
CA ARG A 67 -5.16 -10.37 -16.40
C ARG A 67 -5.17 -10.68 -14.92
N LEU A 68 -5.10 -9.66 -14.06
CA LEU A 68 -5.15 -9.81 -12.61
C LEU A 68 -6.60 -10.06 -12.14
N THR A 69 -7.12 -11.23 -12.49
CA THR A 69 -8.50 -11.62 -12.21
C THR A 69 -8.74 -11.95 -10.73
N ALA A 70 -10.02 -11.98 -10.34
CA ALA A 70 -10.42 -12.41 -9.00
C ALA A 70 -10.06 -13.87 -8.69
N GLU A 71 -9.75 -14.70 -9.70
CA GLU A 71 -9.25 -16.07 -9.51
C GLU A 71 -7.78 -16.12 -9.11
N LEU A 72 -7.03 -15.07 -9.42
CA LEU A 72 -5.60 -14.98 -9.12
C LEU A 72 -5.33 -14.26 -7.79
N ALA A 73 -6.13 -13.24 -7.47
CA ALA A 73 -5.87 -12.40 -6.29
C ALA A 73 -7.13 -11.74 -5.73
N VAL A 74 -7.04 -11.29 -4.49
CA VAL A 74 -7.91 -10.29 -3.89
C VAL A 74 -7.15 -8.97 -3.98
N ALA A 75 -7.47 -8.18 -5.01
CA ALA A 75 -6.74 -6.96 -5.34
C ALA A 75 -7.72 -5.88 -5.86
N PRO A 76 -8.56 -5.29 -4.98
CA PRO A 76 -9.48 -4.24 -5.40
C PRO A 76 -8.72 -3.04 -5.99
N SER A 77 -9.32 -2.44 -7.04
CA SER A 77 -8.81 -1.20 -7.62
C SER A 77 -8.91 -0.06 -6.62
N LEU A 78 -7.93 0.81 -6.62
CA LEU A 78 -7.95 2.06 -5.89
C LEU A 78 -8.02 3.23 -6.87
N PRO A 79 -8.48 4.41 -6.43
CA PRO A 79 -8.27 5.64 -7.18
C PRO A 79 -6.79 5.88 -7.46
N ALA A 80 -6.47 6.62 -8.52
CA ALA A 80 -5.12 7.05 -8.80
C ALA A 80 -4.49 7.72 -7.56
N LEU A 81 -3.24 7.39 -7.28
CA LEU A 81 -2.50 8.04 -6.20
C LEU A 81 -2.09 9.43 -6.65
N ALA A 82 -2.41 10.41 -5.83
CA ALA A 82 -1.93 11.78 -6.01
C ALA A 82 -0.56 11.95 -5.35
N GLY A 83 0.36 12.67 -6.01
CA GLY A 83 1.67 12.96 -5.48
C GLY A 83 2.53 13.77 -6.44
N PRO A 84 3.67 14.30 -6.01
CA PRO A 84 4.56 15.06 -6.87
C PRO A 84 5.27 14.13 -7.88
N GLY A 85 5.28 14.54 -9.17
CA GLY A 85 5.98 13.82 -10.23
C GLY A 85 5.56 12.36 -10.35
N GLU A 86 6.52 11.45 -10.39
CA GLU A 86 6.26 10.00 -10.53
C GLU A 86 5.65 9.32 -9.29
N CYS A 87 5.37 10.06 -8.20
CA CYS A 87 4.55 9.57 -7.08
C CYS A 87 3.05 9.59 -7.41
N ALA A 88 2.64 10.31 -8.46
CA ALA A 88 1.31 10.15 -9.05
C ALA A 88 1.29 8.83 -9.84
N VAL A 89 0.45 7.90 -9.44
CA VAL A 89 0.40 6.55 -10.03
C VAL A 89 -1.03 6.20 -10.37
N ASP A 90 -1.25 5.88 -11.63
CA ASP A 90 -2.51 5.34 -12.13
C ASP A 90 -2.52 3.81 -12.03
N ASP A 91 -3.71 3.21 -12.23
CA ASP A 91 -3.91 1.76 -12.25
C ASP A 91 -3.36 1.05 -11.00
N VAL A 92 -3.79 1.54 -9.85
CA VAL A 92 -3.35 1.08 -8.53
C VAL A 92 -4.34 0.07 -7.96
N VAL A 93 -3.79 -0.93 -7.26
CA VAL A 93 -4.56 -1.95 -6.55
C VAL A 93 -4.10 -2.04 -5.09
N ARG A 94 -4.99 -2.52 -4.23
CA ARG A 94 -4.64 -2.98 -2.89
C ARG A 94 -4.57 -4.50 -2.89
N LEU A 95 -3.36 -5.04 -3.00
CA LEU A 95 -3.14 -6.49 -2.96
C LEU A 95 -3.33 -6.99 -1.52
N GLU A 96 -4.41 -7.70 -1.28
CA GLU A 96 -4.80 -8.25 0.02
C GLU A 96 -4.43 -9.72 0.17
N ALA A 97 -4.58 -10.50 -0.90
CA ALA A 97 -4.24 -11.91 -0.91
C ALA A 97 -3.99 -12.45 -2.33
N VAL A 98 -3.14 -13.47 -2.41
CA VAL A 98 -2.92 -14.28 -3.61
C VAL A 98 -3.78 -15.55 -3.50
N ARG A 99 -4.55 -15.86 -4.54
CA ARG A 99 -5.34 -17.09 -4.63
C ARG A 99 -4.55 -18.20 -5.32
N LEU A 100 -4.56 -19.37 -4.72
CA LEU A 100 -3.88 -20.54 -5.25
C LEU A 100 -4.85 -21.43 -6.05
N ALA A 101 -4.31 -22.32 -6.86
CA ALA A 101 -5.10 -23.25 -7.69
C ALA A 101 -6.02 -24.17 -6.84
N ASP A 102 -5.61 -24.50 -5.63
CA ASP A 102 -6.38 -25.29 -4.66
C ASP A 102 -7.38 -24.46 -3.84
N LYS A 103 -7.69 -23.23 -4.28
CA LYS A 103 -8.61 -22.27 -3.65
C LYS A 103 -8.15 -21.69 -2.30
N ARG A 104 -7.01 -22.12 -1.76
CA ARG A 104 -6.40 -21.47 -0.60
C ARG A 104 -5.99 -20.04 -0.95
N GLN A 105 -5.88 -19.21 0.07
CA GLN A 105 -5.40 -17.84 -0.05
C GLN A 105 -4.14 -17.65 0.77
N VAL A 106 -3.19 -16.92 0.21
CA VAL A 106 -2.00 -16.42 0.90
C VAL A 106 -2.21 -14.93 1.12
N ALA A 107 -2.40 -14.52 2.37
CA ALA A 107 -2.60 -13.11 2.70
C ALA A 107 -1.31 -12.29 2.47
N VAL A 108 -1.45 -11.05 2.05
CA VAL A 108 -0.39 -10.02 2.11
C VAL A 108 -0.69 -9.15 3.31
N THR A 109 0.20 -9.11 4.29
CA THR A 109 -0.10 -8.52 5.60
C THR A 109 1.00 -7.54 6.04
N PRO A 110 0.64 -6.26 6.25
CA PRO A 110 -0.61 -5.62 5.86
C PRO A 110 -0.84 -5.63 4.34
N PRO A 111 -2.06 -5.36 3.84
CA PRO A 111 -2.31 -5.24 2.40
C PRO A 111 -1.40 -4.22 1.74
N ALA A 112 -0.90 -4.54 0.54
CA ALA A 112 0.07 -3.72 -0.18
C ALA A 112 -0.60 -2.85 -1.24
N ILE A 113 -0.32 -1.54 -1.25
CA ILE A 113 -0.72 -0.64 -2.32
C ILE A 113 0.35 -0.69 -3.40
N LEU A 114 -0.01 -1.15 -4.59
CA LEU A 114 0.89 -1.42 -5.70
C LEU A 114 0.25 -0.98 -7.03
N ARG A 115 1.07 -0.62 -8.01
CA ARG A 115 0.59 -0.55 -9.40
C ARG A 115 0.18 -1.96 -9.85
N CYS A 116 -0.82 -2.04 -10.71
CA CYS A 116 -1.39 -3.33 -11.12
C CYS A 116 -0.34 -4.29 -11.69
N SER A 117 0.53 -3.83 -12.59
CA SER A 117 1.57 -4.66 -13.22
C SER A 117 2.56 -5.26 -12.22
N PHE A 118 2.91 -4.52 -11.18
CA PHE A 118 3.78 -5.03 -10.12
C PHE A 118 3.04 -6.01 -9.20
N ALA A 119 1.77 -5.72 -8.87
CA ALA A 119 0.93 -6.66 -8.12
C ALA A 119 0.76 -7.99 -8.86
N GLU A 120 0.57 -7.96 -10.19
CA GLU A 120 0.54 -9.16 -11.04
C GLU A 120 1.83 -9.97 -10.92
N ALA A 121 3.00 -9.32 -10.98
CA ALA A 121 4.30 -9.97 -10.80
C ALA A 121 4.46 -10.62 -9.42
N ILE A 122 4.02 -9.94 -8.34
CA ILE A 122 4.01 -10.49 -6.98
C ILE A 122 3.09 -11.72 -6.90
N VAL A 123 1.92 -11.67 -7.51
CA VAL A 123 0.98 -12.82 -7.53
C VAL A 123 1.62 -14.03 -8.20
N HIS A 124 2.25 -13.85 -9.35
CA HIS A 124 2.97 -14.93 -10.03
C HIS A 124 4.15 -15.45 -9.21
N TRP A 125 4.95 -14.56 -8.63
CA TRP A 125 6.06 -14.94 -7.75
C TRP A 125 5.59 -15.78 -6.55
N VAL A 126 4.53 -15.37 -5.87
CA VAL A 126 3.99 -16.13 -4.73
C VAL A 126 3.53 -17.53 -5.17
N ARG A 127 2.80 -17.61 -6.29
CA ARG A 127 2.21 -18.87 -6.79
C ARG A 127 3.25 -19.86 -7.32
N GLU A 128 4.20 -19.36 -8.10
CA GLU A 128 5.10 -20.15 -8.92
C GLU A 128 6.44 -20.41 -8.24
N ASP A 129 6.90 -19.48 -7.39
CA ASP A 129 8.23 -19.57 -6.76
C ASP A 129 8.14 -19.82 -5.24
N VAL A 130 7.40 -18.96 -4.50
CA VAL A 130 7.36 -19.03 -3.02
C VAL A 130 6.60 -20.24 -2.53
N VAL A 131 5.39 -20.50 -3.04
CA VAL A 131 4.57 -21.64 -2.59
C VAL A 131 5.27 -22.99 -2.80
N PRO A 132 5.91 -23.25 -3.94
CA PRO A 132 6.72 -24.47 -4.09
C PRO A 132 7.95 -24.50 -3.17
N ALA A 133 8.63 -23.36 -2.95
CA ALA A 133 9.82 -23.31 -2.12
C ALA A 133 9.53 -23.64 -0.65
N VAL A 134 8.47 -23.05 -0.06
CA VAL A 134 8.14 -23.27 1.36
C VAL A 134 7.72 -24.70 1.70
N ARG A 135 7.39 -25.54 0.70
CA ARG A 135 7.09 -26.96 0.94
C ARG A 135 8.26 -27.70 1.57
N SER A 136 9.51 -27.31 1.25
CA SER A 136 10.71 -27.88 1.86
C SER A 136 10.82 -27.60 3.37
N LEU A 137 10.08 -26.61 3.87
CA LEU A 137 10.03 -26.24 5.29
C LEU A 137 8.92 -26.95 6.07
N GLY A 138 8.23 -27.92 5.45
CA GLY A 138 7.21 -28.75 6.11
C GLY A 138 5.90 -28.04 6.40
N GLY A 139 5.60 -26.89 5.75
CA GLY A 139 4.38 -26.13 5.97
C GLY A 139 3.80 -25.55 4.68
N ALA A 140 2.53 -25.17 4.75
CA ALA A 140 1.87 -24.41 3.68
C ALA A 140 1.99 -22.91 3.96
N LEU A 141 2.26 -22.12 2.91
CA LEU A 141 2.30 -20.67 3.02
C LEU A 141 0.93 -20.14 3.42
N LYS A 142 0.87 -19.31 4.46
CA LYS A 142 -0.35 -18.64 4.97
C LYS A 142 -0.35 -17.15 4.65
N SER A 143 0.78 -16.47 4.85
CA SER A 143 0.90 -15.06 4.52
C SER A 143 2.33 -14.64 4.18
N VAL A 144 2.43 -13.55 3.41
CA VAL A 144 3.64 -12.78 3.13
C VAL A 144 3.59 -11.54 3.99
N ASP A 145 4.66 -11.28 4.76
CA ASP A 145 4.79 -10.06 5.57
C ASP A 145 5.27 -8.91 4.68
N ASN A 146 4.34 -7.97 4.38
CA ASN A 146 4.63 -6.72 3.69
C ASN A 146 5.22 -5.72 4.67
N TYR A 147 6.54 -5.58 4.67
CA TYR A 147 7.26 -4.64 5.52
C TYR A 147 7.10 -3.19 5.05
N ALA A 148 7.13 -2.95 3.73
CA ALA A 148 6.82 -1.67 3.11
C ALA A 148 6.38 -1.85 1.65
N ALA A 149 5.42 -1.02 1.21
CA ALA A 149 4.94 -0.96 -0.16
C ALA A 149 5.00 0.49 -0.69
N TYR A 150 3.87 1.09 -1.13
CA TYR A 150 3.87 2.47 -1.60
C TYR A 150 4.25 3.45 -0.49
N ASP A 151 5.26 4.28 -0.80
CA ASP A 151 5.71 5.38 0.05
C ASP A 151 6.43 6.41 -0.84
N CYS A 152 5.83 7.59 -1.01
CA CYS A 152 6.39 8.66 -1.85
C CYS A 152 7.62 9.28 -1.20
N ARG A 153 8.78 8.70 -1.45
CA ARG A 153 10.08 9.09 -0.87
C ARG A 153 11.25 8.84 -1.81
N GLY A 154 12.35 9.51 -1.57
CA GLY A 154 13.65 9.19 -2.17
C GLY A 154 14.19 7.84 -1.69
N ARG A 155 15.13 7.26 -2.44
CA ARG A 155 15.81 6.01 -2.09
C ARG A 155 16.43 6.11 -0.69
N ASN A 156 16.24 5.07 0.11
CA ASN A 156 16.74 4.94 1.47
C ASN A 156 16.38 6.12 2.38
N ARG A 157 15.30 6.87 2.06
CA ARG A 157 14.86 8.10 2.74
C ARG A 157 15.93 9.21 2.78
N ILE A 158 16.91 9.16 1.89
CA ILE A 158 17.98 10.15 1.80
C ILE A 158 17.45 11.40 1.10
N VAL A 159 17.63 12.57 1.72
CA VAL A 159 17.24 13.86 1.15
C VAL A 159 17.99 14.11 -0.17
N GLY A 160 17.27 14.52 -1.22
CA GLY A 160 17.85 14.75 -2.55
C GLY A 160 18.18 13.49 -3.35
N ALA A 161 17.94 12.29 -2.82
CA ALA A 161 18.09 11.06 -3.59
C ALA A 161 17.01 10.96 -4.69
N ARG A 162 17.29 10.17 -5.72
CA ARG A 162 16.29 9.83 -6.74
C ARG A 162 15.06 9.19 -6.09
N LEU A 163 13.90 9.36 -6.71
CA LEU A 163 12.67 8.70 -6.27
C LEU A 163 12.88 7.19 -6.16
N SER A 164 12.39 6.61 -5.06
CA SER A 164 12.36 5.17 -4.85
C SER A 164 11.29 4.51 -5.73
N GLU A 165 11.45 3.24 -6.08
CA GLU A 165 10.39 2.47 -6.73
C GLU A 165 9.16 2.29 -5.83
N HIS A 166 9.31 2.37 -4.50
CA HIS A 166 8.17 2.49 -3.58
C HIS A 166 7.30 3.71 -3.90
N GLY A 167 7.91 4.86 -4.22
CA GLY A 167 7.19 6.07 -4.60
C GLY A 167 6.42 5.95 -5.91
N LYS A 168 6.73 4.95 -6.72
CA LYS A 168 6.03 4.62 -7.97
C LYS A 168 5.05 3.45 -7.81
N ALA A 169 4.76 3.00 -6.58
CA ALA A 169 4.01 1.79 -6.27
C ALA A 169 4.55 0.53 -7.00
N ASN A 170 5.86 0.49 -7.26
CA ASN A 170 6.55 -0.50 -8.08
C ASN A 170 7.55 -1.35 -7.29
N ALA A 171 7.44 -1.37 -5.96
CA ALA A 171 8.32 -2.10 -5.05
C ALA A 171 7.56 -2.67 -3.85
N LEU A 172 8.11 -3.76 -3.31
CA LEU A 172 7.66 -4.40 -2.08
C LEU A 172 8.88 -4.82 -1.25
N ASP A 173 8.87 -4.47 0.03
CA ASP A 173 9.81 -4.99 1.01
C ASP A 173 9.14 -6.15 1.76
N ILE A 174 9.81 -7.29 1.81
CA ILE A 174 9.30 -8.53 2.41
C ILE A 174 10.23 -8.94 3.55
N ARG A 175 9.68 -9.10 4.77
CA ARG A 175 10.45 -9.54 5.93
C ARG A 175 10.38 -11.05 6.10
N SER A 176 9.19 -11.59 6.09
CA SER A 176 8.97 -12.98 6.47
C SER A 176 7.80 -13.63 5.73
N PHE A 177 7.75 -14.95 5.84
CA PHE A 177 6.60 -15.76 5.50
C PHE A 177 6.03 -16.39 6.77
N LYS A 178 4.71 -16.41 6.90
CA LYS A 178 4.04 -17.18 7.94
C LYS A 178 3.46 -18.46 7.34
N LEU A 179 3.73 -19.59 7.96
CA LEU A 179 3.20 -20.90 7.54
C LEU A 179 1.90 -21.21 8.29
N ALA A 180 1.13 -22.15 7.75
CA ALA A 180 -0.16 -22.56 8.33
C ALA A 180 -0.01 -23.22 9.72
N ASN A 181 1.15 -23.82 10.00
CA ASN A 181 1.50 -24.40 11.32
C ASN A 181 1.92 -23.34 12.35
N GLY A 182 1.90 -22.05 11.98
CA GLY A 182 2.29 -20.93 12.84
C GLY A 182 3.76 -20.53 12.77
N THR A 183 4.61 -21.31 12.12
CA THR A 183 6.04 -20.96 11.93
C THR A 183 6.17 -19.66 11.17
N VAL A 184 7.05 -18.78 11.64
CA VAL A 184 7.48 -17.57 10.93
C VAL A 184 8.87 -17.83 10.36
N VAL A 185 9.03 -17.59 9.07
CA VAL A 185 10.27 -17.80 8.31
C VAL A 185 10.78 -16.42 7.91
N GLU A 186 11.72 -15.87 8.66
CA GLU A 186 12.36 -14.58 8.32
C GLU A 186 13.37 -14.82 7.19
N LEU A 187 13.27 -14.02 6.11
CA LEU A 187 14.05 -14.25 4.89
C LEU A 187 15.54 -13.99 5.07
N THR A 188 15.88 -13.15 6.05
CA THR A 188 17.26 -12.74 6.34
C THR A 188 17.88 -13.48 7.53
N ASP A 189 17.10 -14.33 8.22
CA ASP A 189 17.58 -15.11 9.37
C ASP A 189 18.52 -16.25 8.90
N PRO A 190 19.79 -16.27 9.33
CA PRO A 190 20.75 -17.31 8.95
C PRO A 190 20.39 -18.70 9.48
N THR A 191 19.50 -18.81 10.47
CA THR A 191 19.05 -20.12 11.01
C THR A 191 18.01 -20.81 10.11
N VAL A 192 17.36 -20.09 9.20
CA VAL A 192 16.50 -20.64 8.17
C VAL A 192 17.34 -21.44 7.17
N PRO A 193 16.92 -22.64 6.74
CA PRO A 193 17.73 -23.51 5.86
C PRO A 193 18.30 -22.76 4.65
N LYS A 194 19.61 -22.85 4.46
CA LYS A 194 20.34 -22.15 3.39
C LYS A 194 19.82 -22.51 2.02
N ASP A 195 19.59 -23.80 1.75
CA ASP A 195 19.10 -24.25 0.45
C ASP A 195 17.75 -23.65 0.06
N PHE A 196 16.86 -23.47 1.06
CA PHE A 196 15.60 -22.75 0.84
C PHE A 196 15.84 -21.29 0.46
N ARG A 197 16.69 -20.59 1.22
CA ARG A 197 16.99 -19.16 0.96
C ARG A 197 17.72 -18.94 -0.36
N GLU A 198 18.66 -19.82 -0.71
CA GLU A 198 19.37 -19.78 -2.00
C GLU A 198 18.44 -20.03 -3.18
N ARG A 199 17.55 -21.02 -3.07
CA ARG A 199 16.52 -21.26 -4.08
C ARG A 199 15.62 -20.07 -4.25
N LEU A 200 15.09 -19.55 -3.14
CA LEU A 200 14.21 -18.37 -3.16
C LEU A 200 14.90 -17.15 -3.78
N ARG A 201 16.16 -16.88 -3.39
CA ARG A 201 16.99 -15.83 -3.98
C ARG A 201 17.10 -15.97 -5.49
N LYS A 202 17.49 -17.17 -5.96
CA LYS A 202 17.64 -17.45 -7.39
C LYS A 202 16.35 -17.17 -8.16
N ASP A 203 15.22 -17.70 -7.68
CA ASP A 203 13.92 -17.57 -8.37
C ASP A 203 13.44 -16.10 -8.33
N THR A 204 13.62 -15.42 -7.20
CA THR A 204 13.29 -14.00 -7.05
C THR A 204 14.13 -13.12 -7.98
N CYS A 205 15.45 -13.34 -8.05
CA CYS A 205 16.34 -12.59 -8.94
C CYS A 205 16.06 -12.85 -10.44
N ALA A 206 15.52 -14.02 -10.79
CA ALA A 206 15.08 -14.30 -12.15
C ALA A 206 13.82 -13.54 -12.55
N ARG A 207 12.97 -13.18 -11.58
CA ARG A 207 11.68 -12.53 -11.81
C ARG A 207 11.75 -11.01 -11.76
N PHE A 208 12.43 -10.42 -10.78
CA PHE A 208 12.44 -8.98 -10.52
C PHE A 208 13.66 -8.27 -11.11
N SER A 209 13.50 -7.00 -11.46
CA SER A 209 14.60 -6.17 -12.00
C SER A 209 15.61 -5.78 -10.93
N THR A 210 15.14 -5.61 -9.69
CA THR A 210 15.98 -5.37 -8.51
C THR A 210 15.59 -6.34 -7.42
N VAL A 211 16.59 -6.95 -6.81
CA VAL A 211 16.47 -7.70 -5.55
C VAL A 211 17.60 -7.24 -4.64
N LEU A 212 17.26 -6.67 -3.49
CA LEU A 212 18.22 -6.25 -2.46
C LEU A 212 17.89 -6.94 -1.14
N GLY A 213 18.90 -7.44 -0.48
CA GLY A 213 18.82 -8.06 0.82
C GLY A 213 20.10 -7.81 1.61
N PRO A 214 20.40 -8.61 2.64
CA PRO A 214 21.63 -8.50 3.39
C PRO A 214 22.87 -8.42 2.49
N GLY A 215 23.81 -7.54 2.84
CA GLY A 215 25.02 -7.33 2.07
C GLY A 215 24.91 -6.42 0.86
N SER A 216 23.73 -5.88 0.54
CA SER A 216 23.55 -5.01 -0.65
C SER A 216 24.03 -3.57 -0.43
N ASP A 217 23.50 -2.87 0.54
CA ASP A 217 23.76 -1.43 0.76
C ASP A 217 23.65 -0.97 2.22
N GLY A 218 23.49 -1.93 3.15
CA GLY A 218 23.34 -1.67 4.59
C GLY A 218 21.94 -1.19 5.02
N TYR A 219 21.00 -0.98 4.08
CA TYR A 219 19.62 -0.62 4.39
C TYR A 219 18.67 -1.83 4.34
N HIS A 220 19.10 -2.94 3.73
CA HIS A 220 18.29 -4.14 3.48
C HIS A 220 18.73 -5.36 4.32
N GLU A 221 19.31 -5.12 5.51
CA GLU A 221 19.85 -6.20 6.35
C GLU A 221 18.76 -7.08 7.02
N ASN A 222 17.54 -6.57 7.16
CA ASN A 222 16.43 -7.25 7.87
C ASN A 222 15.19 -7.50 7.00
N HIS A 223 15.29 -7.31 5.69
CA HIS A 223 14.22 -7.58 4.73
C HIS A 223 14.78 -7.76 3.32
N VAL A 224 13.94 -8.23 2.42
CA VAL A 224 14.26 -8.35 0.99
C VAL A 224 13.39 -7.39 0.21
N HIS A 225 14.02 -6.46 -0.48
CA HIS A 225 13.38 -5.53 -1.41
C HIS A 225 13.30 -6.16 -2.79
N VAL A 226 12.15 -6.03 -3.45
CA VAL A 226 11.95 -6.41 -4.86
C VAL A 226 11.28 -5.29 -5.62
N ASP A 227 11.70 -5.06 -6.88
CA ASP A 227 11.06 -4.07 -7.76
C ASP A 227 11.15 -4.47 -9.25
N LEU A 228 10.39 -3.76 -10.09
CA LEU A 228 10.44 -3.85 -11.55
C LEU A 228 10.97 -2.54 -12.16
N ALA A 229 12.02 -1.96 -11.58
CA ALA A 229 12.65 -0.76 -12.14
C ALA A 229 13.13 -1.00 -13.56
N GLU A 230 12.75 -0.11 -14.46
CA GLU A 230 13.25 -0.09 -15.82
C GLU A 230 14.64 0.56 -15.86
N ARG A 231 15.59 -0.11 -16.50
CA ARG A 231 16.98 0.38 -16.68
C ARG A 231 17.41 0.24 -18.12
N ALA A 232 18.22 1.19 -18.57
CA ALA A 232 18.83 1.13 -19.90
C ALA A 232 19.56 -0.20 -20.08
N GLY A 233 19.37 -0.84 -21.26
CA GLY A 233 19.98 -2.13 -21.56
C GLY A 233 19.39 -3.33 -20.80
N GLY A 234 18.26 -3.16 -20.09
CA GLY A 234 17.62 -4.27 -19.35
C GLY A 234 18.44 -4.75 -18.14
N HIS A 235 19.34 -3.92 -17.60
CA HIS A 235 20.20 -4.29 -16.47
C HIS A 235 19.37 -4.67 -15.25
N ARG A 236 19.70 -5.84 -14.67
CA ARG A 236 19.12 -6.35 -13.42
C ARG A 236 20.13 -6.24 -12.27
N MET A 237 19.63 -6.08 -11.07
CA MET A 237 20.42 -6.01 -9.84
C MET A 237 19.93 -7.09 -8.88
N CYS A 238 20.82 -8.00 -8.50
CA CYS A 238 20.52 -9.06 -7.54
C CYS A 238 21.66 -9.07 -6.50
N GLN A 239 21.41 -8.47 -5.36
CA GLN A 239 22.36 -8.34 -4.24
C GLN A 239 21.64 -8.79 -2.96
N TRP A 240 21.80 -10.05 -2.64
CA TRP A 240 21.25 -10.67 -1.44
C TRP A 240 22.19 -11.80 -1.01
N ASP A 241 22.96 -11.55 0.04
CA ASP A 241 23.85 -12.57 0.63
C ASP A 241 23.04 -13.51 1.50
N VAL A 242 23.12 -14.80 1.18
CA VAL A 242 22.53 -15.86 1.98
C VAL A 242 23.57 -16.37 2.98
N ARG A 243 23.58 -15.74 4.16
CA ARG A 243 24.57 -16.02 5.23
C ARG A 243 24.23 -17.28 6.00
N GLU A 244 25.23 -17.88 6.64
CA GLU A 244 25.08 -19.00 7.60
C GLU A 244 25.25 -18.50 9.05
N PRO A 245 24.78 -19.25 10.05
CA PRO A 245 25.06 -18.93 11.44
C PRO A 245 26.56 -18.85 11.69
N GLY A 246 27.04 -17.74 12.21
CA GLY A 246 28.46 -17.51 12.46
C GLY A 246 29.21 -16.75 11.36
N ASP A 247 28.60 -16.51 10.20
CA ASP A 247 29.17 -15.60 9.22
C ASP A 247 29.30 -14.20 9.81
N GLU A 248 30.49 -13.61 9.73
CA GLU A 248 30.67 -12.22 10.14
C GLU A 248 29.82 -11.31 9.25
N VAL A 249 29.03 -10.45 9.89
CA VAL A 249 28.32 -9.40 9.18
C VAL A 249 29.39 -8.38 8.75
N ALA A 250 29.88 -8.49 7.51
CA ALA A 250 30.66 -7.44 6.93
C ALA A 250 29.82 -6.16 7.02
N GLN A 251 30.30 -5.16 7.77
CA GLN A 251 29.61 -3.87 7.84
C GLN A 251 29.65 -3.27 6.43
N VAL A 252 28.54 -3.40 5.70
CA VAL A 252 28.39 -2.69 4.42
C VAL A 252 28.29 -1.20 4.75
N PRO A 253 29.27 -0.38 4.37
CA PRO A 253 29.25 1.04 4.70
C PRO A 253 28.00 1.67 4.08
N LEU A 254 27.22 2.37 4.89
CA LEU A 254 26.09 3.14 4.37
C LEU A 254 26.61 4.14 3.32
N PRO A 255 25.91 4.31 2.20
CA PRO A 255 26.26 5.30 1.18
C PRO A 255 26.39 6.68 1.84
N ARG A 256 27.46 7.39 1.53
CA ARG A 256 27.67 8.75 2.04
C ARG A 256 26.53 9.65 1.54
N PRO A 257 25.97 10.52 2.39
CA PRO A 257 25.05 11.55 1.95
C PRO A 257 25.68 12.35 0.80
N ARG A 258 24.90 12.63 -0.24
CA ARG A 258 25.38 13.50 -1.32
C ARG A 258 25.68 14.86 -0.72
N PRO A 259 26.84 15.49 -1.05
CA PRO A 259 27.10 16.87 -0.65
C PRO A 259 25.91 17.74 -1.06
N ALA A 260 25.46 18.62 -0.16
CA ALA A 260 24.50 19.65 -0.55
C ALA A 260 25.08 20.37 -1.77
N SER A 261 24.38 20.34 -2.90
CA SER A 261 24.78 21.11 -4.07
C SER A 261 24.87 22.56 -3.62
N ALA A 262 26.08 23.15 -3.69
CA ALA A 262 26.22 24.58 -3.56
C ALA A 262 25.27 25.19 -4.59
N THR A 263 24.28 25.91 -4.13
CA THR A 263 23.39 26.72 -4.98
C THR A 263 24.27 27.78 -5.64
N PRO A 264 24.21 28.00 -6.96
CA PRO A 264 24.94 29.06 -7.61
C PRO A 264 24.48 30.43 -7.16
#